data_14d7e7fdceda8242ee14e6728ea30c95
#
_entry.id   14d7e7fdceda8242ee14e6728ea30c95
#
_cell.length_a   1.000
_cell.length_b   1.000
_cell.length_c   1.000
_cell.angle_alpha   90.00
_cell.angle_beta   90.00
_cell.angle_gamma   90.00
#
_symmetry.space_group_name_H-M   'P 1'
#
loop_
_entity.id
_entity.type
_entity.pdbx_description
1 polymer ?
#
loop_
_entity_poly.entity_id
_entity_poly.type
_entity_poly.pdbx_seq_one_letter_code
_entity_poly.pdbx_strand_id
1 'polypeptide(L)'
;MRGSSGFAGFARGGFGRAQIEDFHVQMERLLPERWTEWGTEQCASNFAVANSPDALVLPFPKYANFDHHHDDTQSSFLHFIGAYRYDDDLFAKHGQRLIEGLEAR
;
A
#
# COMPACT_ATOMS: atom_id res chain seq x y z
N MET A 1 -2.95 -10.74 -8.02
CA MET A 1 -2.39 -10.15 -6.79
C MET A 1 -2.72 -8.67 -6.79
N ARG A 2 -3.20 -8.12 -5.69
CA ARG A 2 -3.44 -6.68 -5.56
C ARG A 2 -2.44 -6.14 -4.54
N GLY A 3 -1.55 -5.25 -4.98
CA GLY A 3 -0.68 -4.51 -4.08
C GLY A 3 -1.43 -3.36 -3.45
N SER A 4 -0.99 -2.91 -2.28
CA SER A 4 -1.50 -1.70 -1.65
C SER A 4 -0.61 -0.51 -1.98
N SER A 5 -1.20 0.61 -2.40
CA SER A 5 -0.47 1.88 -2.58
C SER A 5 -0.04 2.50 -1.25
N GLY A 6 -0.55 2.03 -0.13
CA GLY A 6 -0.20 2.52 1.20
C GLY A 6 1.26 2.29 1.59
N PHE A 7 1.95 1.37 0.93
CA PHE A 7 3.37 1.17 1.05
C PHE A 7 3.97 0.69 -0.27
N ALA A 8 4.45 1.62 -1.08
CA ALA A 8 5.14 1.34 -2.32
C ALA A 8 6.40 2.21 -2.43
N GLY A 9 7.51 1.61 -2.82
CA GLY A 9 8.76 2.30 -3.06
C GLY A 9 9.20 2.13 -4.51
N PHE A 10 9.75 3.18 -5.10
CA PHE A 10 10.25 3.18 -6.47
C PHE A 10 11.72 3.58 -6.50
N ALA A 11 12.51 2.85 -7.28
CA ALA A 11 13.90 3.19 -7.49
C ALA A 11 14.02 4.53 -8.24
N ARG A 12 15.02 5.33 -7.85
CA ARG A 12 15.34 6.57 -8.55
C ARG A 12 15.72 6.26 -10.00
N GLY A 13 15.09 6.96 -10.95
CA GLY A 13 15.33 6.77 -12.39
C GLY A 13 14.65 5.54 -12.99
N GLY A 14 13.82 4.81 -12.20
CA GLY A 14 12.98 3.73 -12.69
C GLY A 14 11.72 4.24 -13.42
N PHE A 15 10.55 3.82 -12.95
CA PHE A 15 9.28 4.23 -13.55
C PHE A 15 9.03 5.73 -13.33
N GLY A 16 8.91 6.49 -14.40
CA GLY A 16 8.90 7.95 -14.36
C GLY A 16 7.50 8.57 -14.58
N ARG A 17 7.44 9.88 -14.44
CA ARG A 17 6.20 10.65 -14.59
C ARG A 17 5.54 10.43 -15.95
N ALA A 18 6.32 10.44 -17.03
CA ALA A 18 5.78 10.27 -18.39
C ALA A 18 5.03 8.95 -18.58
N GLN A 19 5.52 7.86 -17.98
CA GLN A 19 4.86 6.56 -18.05
C GLN A 19 3.56 6.51 -17.24
N ILE A 20 3.50 7.21 -16.11
CA ILE A 20 2.27 7.35 -15.32
C ILE A 20 1.24 8.20 -16.06
N GLU A 21 1.66 9.31 -16.68
CA GLU A 21 0.80 10.17 -17.47
C GLU A 21 0.23 9.44 -18.68
N ASP A 22 1.04 8.67 -19.39
CA ASP A 22 0.59 7.85 -20.52
C ASP A 22 -0.42 6.77 -20.06
N PHE A 23 -0.11 6.07 -18.97
CA PHE A 23 -1.03 5.12 -18.37
C PHE A 23 -2.37 5.78 -18.00
N HIS A 24 -2.35 6.94 -17.35
CA HIS A 24 -3.54 7.69 -16.98
C HIS A 24 -4.40 8.02 -18.22
N VAL A 25 -3.80 8.58 -19.26
CA VAL A 25 -4.51 8.91 -20.51
C VAL A 25 -5.14 7.68 -21.16
N GLN A 26 -4.45 6.55 -21.16
CA GLN A 26 -5.01 5.31 -21.70
C GLN A 26 -6.18 4.79 -20.85
N MET A 27 -6.07 4.87 -19.54
CA MET A 27 -7.13 4.44 -18.63
C MET A 27 -8.36 5.34 -18.72
N GLU A 28 -8.21 6.65 -18.88
CA GLU A 28 -9.32 7.58 -19.13
C GLU A 28 -10.08 7.24 -20.43
N ARG A 29 -9.36 6.83 -21.46
CA ARG A 29 -9.98 6.40 -22.74
C ARG A 29 -10.74 5.07 -22.59
N LEU A 30 -10.22 4.14 -21.80
CA LEU A 30 -10.80 2.81 -21.62
C LEU A 30 -11.96 2.81 -20.61
N LEU A 31 -11.90 3.66 -19.59
CA LEU A 31 -12.81 3.66 -18.45
C LEU A 31 -13.17 5.11 -18.06
N PRO A 32 -13.75 5.92 -18.97
CA PRO A 32 -13.86 7.37 -18.81
C PRO A 32 -14.62 7.79 -17.55
N GLU A 33 -15.66 7.07 -17.15
CA GLU A 33 -16.44 7.38 -15.95
C GLU A 33 -15.86 6.77 -14.67
N ARG A 34 -15.25 5.60 -14.79
CA ARG A 34 -14.75 4.83 -13.64
C ARG A 34 -13.32 5.18 -13.25
N TRP A 35 -12.56 5.78 -14.15
CA TRP A 35 -11.17 6.13 -13.85
C TRP A 35 -11.03 7.27 -12.83
N THR A 36 -12.06 8.06 -12.64
CA THR A 36 -12.12 9.11 -11.63
C THR A 36 -12.61 8.63 -10.25
N GLU A 37 -12.99 7.36 -10.14
CA GLU A 37 -13.39 6.76 -8.87
C GLU A 37 -12.20 6.61 -7.91
N TRP A 38 -12.50 6.44 -6.64
CA TRP A 38 -11.51 6.19 -5.60
C TRP A 38 -10.64 4.95 -5.91
N GLY A 39 -9.35 5.03 -5.66
CA GLY A 39 -8.41 3.91 -5.78
C GLY A 39 -7.62 3.86 -7.09
N THR A 40 -7.74 4.86 -7.95
CA THR A 40 -6.96 4.95 -9.20
C THR A 40 -5.46 5.03 -8.95
N GLU A 41 -5.03 5.69 -7.86
CA GLU A 41 -3.63 5.74 -7.42
C GLU A 41 -3.08 4.33 -7.11
N GLN A 42 -3.92 3.44 -6.58
CA GLN A 42 -3.54 2.06 -6.33
C GLN A 42 -3.35 1.29 -7.64
N CYS A 43 -4.20 1.53 -8.64
CA CYS A 43 -4.04 0.94 -9.96
C CYS A 43 -2.74 1.43 -10.64
N ALA A 44 -2.46 2.73 -10.59
CA ALA A 44 -1.24 3.32 -11.13
C ALA A 44 0.02 2.77 -10.44
N SER A 45 0.00 2.67 -9.12
CA SER A 45 1.09 2.09 -8.32
C SER A 45 1.35 0.63 -8.69
N ASN A 46 0.29 -0.19 -8.81
CA ASN A 46 0.41 -1.59 -9.23
C ASN A 46 0.93 -1.72 -10.65
N PHE A 47 0.48 -0.86 -11.57
CA PHE A 47 0.99 -0.82 -12.94
C PHE A 47 2.49 -0.50 -12.98
N ALA A 48 2.92 0.51 -12.23
CA ALA A 48 4.32 0.90 -12.14
C ALA A 48 5.19 -0.25 -11.60
N VAL A 49 4.76 -0.91 -10.52
CA VAL A 49 5.48 -2.07 -9.95
C VAL A 49 5.54 -3.22 -10.94
N ALA A 50 4.42 -3.56 -11.60
CA ALA A 50 4.35 -4.68 -12.54
C ALA A 50 5.23 -4.47 -13.79
N ASN A 51 5.53 -3.22 -14.14
CA ASN A 51 6.37 -2.86 -15.29
C ASN A 51 7.78 -2.42 -14.90
N SER A 52 8.15 -2.55 -13.63
CA SER A 52 9.50 -2.28 -13.16
C SER A 52 10.34 -3.56 -13.18
N PRO A 53 11.57 -3.53 -13.72
CA PRO A 53 12.48 -4.66 -13.60
C PRO A 53 12.80 -4.92 -12.11
N ASP A 54 12.96 -6.18 -11.77
CA ASP A 54 13.32 -6.62 -10.41
C ASP A 54 12.34 -6.16 -9.30
N ALA A 55 11.06 -6.03 -9.64
CA ALA A 55 10.03 -5.65 -8.68
C ALA A 55 9.93 -6.69 -7.55
N LEU A 56 10.01 -6.20 -6.31
CA LEU A 56 9.88 -7.01 -5.10
C LEU A 56 8.49 -6.83 -4.49
N VAL A 57 7.77 -7.92 -4.32
CA VAL A 57 6.55 -7.95 -3.52
C VAL A 57 6.91 -8.40 -2.11
N LEU A 58 6.64 -7.55 -1.13
CA LEU A 58 6.98 -7.83 0.26
C LEU A 58 6.13 -8.99 0.81
N PRO A 59 6.73 -9.92 1.56
CA PRO A 59 6.05 -11.14 1.96
C PRO A 59 5.00 -10.91 3.05
N PHE A 60 3.82 -11.52 2.85
CA PHE A 60 2.82 -11.69 3.89
C PHE A 60 3.20 -12.91 4.78
N PRO A 61 2.96 -12.88 6.10
CA PRO A 61 2.30 -11.85 6.91
C PRO A 61 3.23 -10.76 7.46
N LYS A 62 4.53 -10.80 7.15
CA LYS A 62 5.52 -9.85 7.67
C LYS A 62 5.18 -8.39 7.34
N TYR A 63 4.62 -8.17 6.16
CA TYR A 63 4.11 -6.88 5.68
C TYR A 63 2.65 -7.07 5.30
N ALA A 64 1.75 -6.47 6.04
CA ALA A 64 0.33 -6.72 5.89
C ALA A 64 -0.52 -5.45 5.96
N ASN A 65 -1.67 -5.49 5.31
CA ASN A 65 -2.76 -4.60 5.68
C ASN A 65 -3.41 -5.16 6.95
N PHE A 66 -3.76 -4.26 7.88
CA PHE A 66 -4.50 -4.65 9.06
C PHE A 66 -5.87 -5.21 8.67
N ASP A 67 -6.24 -6.32 9.30
CA ASP A 67 -7.53 -6.96 9.22
C ASP A 67 -7.86 -7.54 10.60
N HIS A 68 -9.11 -7.43 11.05
CA HIS A 68 -9.54 -7.93 12.37
C HIS A 68 -9.33 -9.43 12.57
N HIS A 69 -9.18 -10.19 11.48
CA HIS A 69 -8.94 -11.63 11.50
C HIS A 69 -7.47 -12.02 11.34
N HIS A 70 -6.60 -11.01 11.18
CA HIS A 70 -5.18 -11.24 10.97
C HIS A 70 -4.43 -11.32 12.31
N ASP A 71 -3.60 -12.36 12.46
CA ASP A 71 -2.63 -12.44 13.55
C ASP A 71 -1.47 -11.47 13.26
N ASP A 72 -1.53 -10.31 13.88
CA ASP A 72 -0.56 -9.22 13.70
C ASP A 72 0.77 -9.44 14.44
N THR A 73 0.85 -10.47 15.29
CA THR A 73 2.08 -10.77 16.05
C THR A 73 3.27 -11.12 15.17
N GLN A 74 3.02 -11.59 13.95
CA GLN A 74 4.04 -11.92 12.95
C GLN A 74 4.38 -10.75 12.01
N SER A 75 3.69 -9.63 12.15
CA SER A 75 3.87 -8.48 11.26
C SER A 75 4.94 -7.52 11.79
N SER A 76 5.89 -7.18 10.93
CA SER A 76 6.86 -6.10 11.16
C SER A 76 6.35 -4.76 10.64
N PHE A 77 5.33 -4.78 9.79
CA PHE A 77 4.67 -3.60 9.23
C PHE A 77 3.19 -3.88 9.06
N LEU A 78 2.36 -2.99 9.61
CA LEU A 78 0.90 -3.02 9.46
C LEU A 78 0.42 -1.71 8.86
N HIS A 79 -0.33 -1.81 7.78
CA HIS A 79 -1.00 -0.69 7.15
C HIS A 79 -2.49 -0.69 7.50
N PHE A 80 -2.93 0.30 8.24
CA PHE A 80 -4.33 0.48 8.59
C PHE A 80 -5.07 1.19 7.45
N ILE A 81 -5.93 0.46 6.75
CA ILE A 81 -6.70 0.98 5.63
C ILE A 81 -7.94 1.74 6.14
N GLY A 82 -8.12 2.96 5.65
CA GLY A 82 -9.37 3.71 5.79
C GLY A 82 -9.89 3.79 7.22
N ALA A 83 -11.10 3.27 7.44
CA ALA A 83 -11.82 3.32 8.70
C ALA A 83 -11.14 2.54 9.84
N TYR A 84 -10.40 1.48 9.55
CA TYR A 84 -9.73 0.66 10.58
C TYR A 84 -8.80 1.43 11.52
N ARG A 85 -8.33 2.62 11.10
CA ARG A 85 -7.53 3.51 11.95
C ARG A 85 -8.28 4.00 13.18
N TYR A 86 -9.60 4.05 13.11
CA TYR A 86 -10.47 4.61 14.14
C TYR A 86 -11.27 3.56 14.90
N ASP A 87 -11.17 2.29 14.48
CA ASP A 87 -11.88 1.19 15.10
C ASP A 87 -11.23 0.84 16.44
N ASP A 88 -12.00 0.91 17.52
CA ASP A 88 -11.62 0.47 18.89
C ASP A 88 -10.24 0.97 19.36
N ASP A 89 -9.79 2.13 18.89
CA ASP A 89 -8.45 2.67 19.15
C ASP A 89 -7.29 1.73 18.75
N LEU A 90 -7.51 0.82 17.83
CA LEU A 90 -6.54 -0.21 17.44
C LEU A 90 -5.23 0.38 16.94
N PHE A 91 -5.29 1.42 16.11
CA PHE A 91 -4.09 2.10 15.63
C PHE A 91 -3.24 2.66 16.79
N ALA A 92 -3.88 3.30 17.76
CA ALA A 92 -3.20 3.85 18.93
C ALA A 92 -2.61 2.74 19.82
N LYS A 93 -3.36 1.66 20.04
CA LYS A 93 -2.90 0.50 20.81
C LYS A 93 -1.68 -0.18 20.20
N HIS A 94 -1.67 -0.34 18.87
CA HIS A 94 -0.51 -0.88 18.14
C HIS A 94 0.70 0.07 18.22
N GLY A 95 0.49 1.37 18.07
CA GLY A 95 1.54 2.37 18.22
C GLY A 95 2.16 2.36 19.61
N GLN A 96 1.33 2.29 20.66
CA GLN A 96 1.80 2.21 22.05
C GLN A 96 2.66 0.96 22.29
N ARG A 97 2.23 -0.21 21.85
CA ARG A 97 3.02 -1.45 21.96
C ARG A 97 4.40 -1.34 21.31
N LEU A 98 4.48 -0.68 20.14
CA LEU A 98 5.76 -0.46 19.46
C LEU A 98 6.69 0.43 20.27
N ILE A 99 6.16 1.53 20.84
CA ILE A 99 6.93 2.44 21.67
C ILE A 99 7.47 1.72 22.92
N GLU A 100 6.62 1.01 23.64
CA GLU A 100 6.99 0.22 24.82
C GLU A 100 8.08 -0.84 24.49
N GLY A 101 7.96 -1.49 23.34
CA GLY A 101 8.94 -2.44 22.86
C GLY A 101 10.30 -1.83 22.48
N LEU A 102 10.33 -0.55 22.12
CA LEU A 102 11.57 0.19 21.85
C LEU A 102 12.23 0.67 23.14
N GLU A 103 11.46 1.11 24.11
CA GLU A 103 11.95 1.59 25.43
C GLU A 103 12.48 0.47 26.30
N ALA A 104 12.01 -0.77 26.08
CA ALA A 104 12.46 -1.97 26.80
C ALA A 104 13.78 -2.57 26.28
N ARG A 105 14.39 -2.01 25.23
CA ARG A 105 15.67 -2.47 24.64
C ARG A 105 16.85 -1.64 25.11
#